data_677f2afb04bcf67160d31121611df2fc
#
_entry.id   677f2afb04bcf67160d31121611df2fc
#
_cell.length_a   1.000
_cell.length_b   1.000
_cell.length_c   1.000
_cell.angle_alpha   90.00
_cell.angle_beta   90.00
_cell.angle_gamma   90.00
#
_symmetry.space_group_name_H-M   'P 1'
#
loop_
_entity.id
_entity.type
_entity.pdbx_description
1 polymer ?
#
loop_
_entity_poly.entity_id
_entity_poly.type
_entity_poly.pdbx_seq_one_letter_code
_entity_poly.pdbx_strand_id
1 'polypeptide(L)'
;KRKRAPKHYGPCEHGVKQRSQCKVCGACPHGRRRYRCKECGGSAFCEHGRRRTMCKECGGGSICEHGRLRSQCKECGGSQICEHGRRRYHCKECGGSQICEHGRQRHQCKECGGSQICEHGRQRTQCKECGGAKALLSLADL
;
A
#
# COMPACT_ATOMS: atom_id res chain seq x y z
N LYS A 1 37.50 -9.66 -12.68
CA LYS A 1 37.13 -8.69 -11.61
C LYS A 1 36.69 -7.40 -12.31
N ARG A 2 35.37 -7.15 -12.45
CA ARG A 2 34.86 -5.89 -13.03
C ARG A 2 35.11 -4.76 -12.01
N LYS A 3 35.96 -3.79 -12.41
CA LYS A 3 36.21 -2.57 -11.61
C LYS A 3 34.88 -1.84 -11.42
N ARG A 4 34.43 -1.69 -10.16
CA ARG A 4 33.25 -0.88 -9.84
C ARG A 4 33.61 0.59 -10.14
N ALA A 5 32.83 1.23 -10.98
CA ALA A 5 32.94 2.66 -11.23
C ALA A 5 32.83 3.43 -9.90
N PRO A 6 33.59 4.52 -9.74
CA PRO A 6 33.58 5.32 -8.50
C PRO A 6 32.16 5.79 -8.21
N LYS A 7 31.72 5.55 -6.99
CA LYS A 7 30.43 6.05 -6.52
C LYS A 7 30.58 7.57 -6.34
N HIS A 8 30.00 8.36 -7.22
CA HIS A 8 29.91 9.81 -7.05
C HIS A 8 29.04 10.14 -5.83
N TYR A 9 29.67 10.33 -4.68
CA TYR A 9 29.07 10.86 -3.46
C TYR A 9 29.14 12.40 -3.48
N GLY A 10 28.29 13.05 -4.24
CA GLY A 10 28.23 14.53 -4.28
C GLY A 10 26.83 15.03 -4.56
N PRO A 11 26.57 16.30 -4.26
CA PRO A 11 25.31 16.91 -4.64
C PRO A 11 25.15 16.87 -6.16
N CYS A 12 23.93 16.64 -6.62
CA CYS A 12 23.63 16.65 -8.05
C CYS A 12 23.27 18.10 -8.49
N GLU A 13 23.32 18.34 -9.78
CA GLU A 13 22.96 19.63 -10.42
C GLU A 13 21.55 20.13 -10.04
N HIS A 14 20.69 19.23 -9.52
CA HIS A 14 19.34 19.54 -9.08
C HIS A 14 19.24 19.89 -7.57
N GLY A 15 20.37 20.22 -6.92
CA GLY A 15 20.42 20.65 -5.52
C GLY A 15 20.18 19.54 -4.48
N VAL A 16 20.14 18.28 -4.87
CA VAL A 16 19.93 17.15 -3.94
C VAL A 16 21.27 16.62 -3.46
N LYS A 17 21.48 16.57 -2.13
CA LYS A 17 22.73 16.12 -1.49
C LYS A 17 23.19 14.73 -1.95
N GLN A 18 22.26 13.83 -2.22
CA GLN A 18 22.58 12.48 -2.71
C GLN A 18 21.94 12.26 -4.09
N ARG A 19 22.77 12.04 -5.10
CA ARG A 19 22.33 11.78 -6.49
C ARG A 19 21.32 10.63 -6.61
N SER A 20 21.48 9.60 -5.76
CA SER A 20 20.55 8.46 -5.71
C SER A 20 19.13 8.82 -5.23
N GLN A 21 18.98 9.94 -4.53
CA GLN A 21 17.69 10.42 -4.04
C GLN A 21 17.08 11.46 -5.00
N CYS A 22 17.83 11.95 -5.96
CA CYS A 22 17.33 12.88 -6.95
C CYS A 22 16.32 12.17 -7.88
N LYS A 23 15.16 12.76 -8.03
CA LYS A 23 14.10 12.21 -8.90
C LYS A 23 14.51 12.19 -10.37
N VAL A 24 15.37 13.12 -10.79
CA VAL A 24 15.85 13.23 -12.18
C VAL A 24 17.07 12.34 -12.40
N CYS A 25 18.15 12.51 -11.61
CA CYS A 25 19.39 11.75 -11.79
C CYS A 25 19.29 10.27 -11.44
N GLY A 26 18.43 9.92 -10.48
CA GLY A 26 18.24 8.54 -9.99
C GLY A 26 17.09 7.79 -10.67
N ALA A 27 16.36 8.47 -11.57
CA ALA A 27 15.28 7.85 -12.30
C ALA A 27 15.77 7.04 -13.50
N CYS A 28 15.03 6.02 -13.86
CA CYS A 28 15.16 5.31 -15.13
C CYS A 28 14.27 5.99 -16.20
N PRO A 29 14.34 5.57 -17.48
CA PRO A 29 13.49 6.12 -18.54
C PRO A 29 11.99 6.11 -18.23
N HIS A 30 11.55 5.22 -17.34
CA HIS A 30 10.15 5.10 -16.90
C HIS A 30 9.82 6.02 -15.71
N GLY A 31 10.65 7.04 -15.39
CA GLY A 31 10.44 7.98 -14.28
C GLY A 31 10.52 7.38 -12.88
N ARG A 32 10.99 6.14 -12.74
CA ARG A 32 11.08 5.41 -11.47
C ARG A 32 12.54 5.18 -11.07
N ARG A 33 12.80 4.98 -9.79
CA ARG A 33 14.13 4.56 -9.37
C ARG A 33 14.48 3.22 -10.02
N ARG A 34 15.65 3.14 -10.67
CA ARG A 34 16.08 1.95 -11.44
C ARG A 34 15.89 0.64 -10.69
N TYR A 35 16.28 0.57 -9.39
CA TYR A 35 16.15 -0.63 -8.59
C TYR A 35 14.70 -1.04 -8.28
N ARG A 36 13.75 -0.09 -8.41
CA ARG A 36 12.30 -0.31 -8.24
C ARG A 36 11.52 -0.32 -9.54
N CYS A 37 12.21 -0.27 -10.68
CA CYS A 37 11.53 -0.36 -11.96
C CYS A 37 11.51 -1.81 -12.43
N LYS A 38 10.30 -2.34 -12.63
CA LYS A 38 10.11 -3.71 -13.11
C LYS A 38 10.60 -3.87 -14.56
N GLU A 39 10.28 -2.90 -15.41
CA GLU A 39 10.67 -2.86 -16.82
C GLU A 39 12.19 -2.78 -17.02
N CYS A 40 12.89 -2.15 -16.08
CA CYS A 40 14.36 -2.08 -16.09
C CYS A 40 15.05 -3.28 -15.41
N GLY A 41 14.32 -4.30 -15.01
CA GLY A 41 14.87 -5.43 -14.27
C GLY A 41 15.48 -5.01 -12.92
N GLY A 42 14.84 -4.07 -12.22
CA GLY A 42 15.37 -3.53 -10.95
C GLY A 42 15.55 -4.61 -9.90
N SER A 43 16.67 -4.53 -9.16
CA SER A 43 17.07 -5.53 -8.14
C SER A 43 16.03 -5.80 -7.03
N ALA A 44 15.06 -4.91 -6.86
CA ALA A 44 13.95 -5.11 -5.91
C ALA A 44 12.96 -6.18 -6.39
N PHE A 45 13.00 -6.57 -7.66
CA PHE A 45 12.12 -7.58 -8.23
C PHE A 45 12.87 -8.91 -8.45
N CYS A 46 12.13 -9.99 -8.42
CA CYS A 46 12.61 -11.33 -8.75
C CYS A 46 12.13 -11.72 -10.16
N GLU A 47 12.60 -12.84 -10.64
CA GLU A 47 12.19 -13.46 -11.92
C GLU A 47 10.69 -13.67 -12.06
N HIS A 48 9.98 -13.87 -10.93
CA HIS A 48 8.52 -13.97 -10.88
C HIS A 48 7.81 -12.60 -11.02
N GLY A 49 8.54 -11.52 -11.32
CA GLY A 49 8.00 -10.17 -11.45
C GLY A 49 7.41 -9.57 -10.17
N ARG A 50 7.67 -10.19 -9.01
CA ARG A 50 7.24 -9.74 -7.68
C ARG A 50 8.40 -9.11 -6.91
N ARG A 51 8.09 -8.31 -5.91
CA ARG A 51 9.14 -7.81 -5.01
C ARG A 51 9.85 -9.00 -4.36
N ARG A 52 11.17 -9.06 -4.49
CA ARG A 52 12.00 -10.16 -3.97
C ARG A 52 11.70 -10.49 -2.51
N THR A 53 11.57 -9.46 -1.67
CA THR A 53 11.28 -9.63 -0.23
C THR A 53 9.90 -10.22 0.06
N MET A 54 8.96 -10.11 -0.88
CA MET A 54 7.57 -10.54 -0.73
C MET A 54 7.19 -11.71 -1.65
N CYS A 55 8.15 -12.25 -2.38
CA CYS A 55 7.90 -13.38 -3.26
C CYS A 55 7.97 -14.69 -2.45
N LYS A 56 6.90 -15.47 -2.49
CA LYS A 56 6.84 -16.77 -1.81
C LYS A 56 7.76 -17.80 -2.45
N GLU A 57 7.79 -17.83 -3.78
CA GLU A 57 8.61 -18.77 -4.54
C GLU A 57 10.11 -18.53 -4.32
N CYS A 58 10.51 -17.27 -4.09
CA CYS A 58 11.91 -16.91 -3.80
C CYS A 58 12.27 -16.99 -2.31
N GLY A 59 11.37 -17.39 -1.44
CA GLY A 59 11.61 -17.36 0.01
C GLY A 59 11.90 -15.96 0.53
N GLY A 60 11.15 -14.93 0.06
CA GLY A 60 11.41 -13.53 0.41
C GLY A 60 11.41 -13.30 1.92
N GLY A 61 12.35 -12.51 2.44
CA GLY A 61 12.55 -12.31 3.89
C GLY A 61 11.34 -11.75 4.65
N SER A 62 10.35 -11.18 3.94
CA SER A 62 9.09 -10.76 4.56
C SER A 62 8.05 -11.89 4.66
N ILE A 63 8.31 -13.04 4.07
CA ILE A 63 7.43 -14.21 4.13
C ILE A 63 7.88 -15.10 5.28
N CYS A 64 6.93 -15.62 6.04
CA CYS A 64 7.19 -16.60 7.10
C CYS A 64 7.03 -18.04 6.58
N GLU A 65 7.40 -19.01 7.38
CA GLU A 65 7.23 -20.45 7.12
C GLU A 65 5.79 -20.85 6.78
N HIS A 66 4.80 -20.10 7.30
CA HIS A 66 3.38 -20.30 6.99
C HIS A 66 2.97 -19.69 5.63
N GLY A 67 3.93 -19.26 4.78
CA GLY A 67 3.67 -18.66 3.47
C GLY A 67 2.93 -17.33 3.50
N ARG A 68 2.88 -16.66 4.65
CA ARG A 68 2.23 -15.36 4.84
C ARG A 68 3.26 -14.26 5.10
N LEU A 69 2.86 -13.00 4.95
CA LEU A 69 3.71 -11.89 5.40
C LEU A 69 3.95 -12.04 6.90
N ARG A 70 5.21 -12.07 7.31
CA ARG A 70 5.63 -12.23 8.72
C ARG A 70 4.91 -11.26 9.64
N SER A 71 4.78 -9.99 9.25
CA SER A 71 4.10 -8.96 10.03
C SER A 71 2.60 -9.20 10.23
N GLN A 72 1.97 -10.02 9.37
CA GLN A 72 0.53 -10.30 9.38
C GLN A 72 0.20 -11.75 9.74
N CYS A 73 1.21 -12.55 10.04
CA CYS A 73 1.02 -13.95 10.43
C CYS A 73 0.65 -14.03 11.91
N LYS A 74 -0.47 -14.66 12.21
CA LYS A 74 -0.92 -14.88 13.59
C LYS A 74 -0.03 -15.88 14.32
N GLU A 75 0.33 -16.96 13.66
CA GLU A 75 1.17 -18.03 14.20
C GLU A 75 2.57 -17.52 14.54
N CYS A 76 3.09 -16.57 13.79
CA CYS A 76 4.39 -15.94 14.02
C CYS A 76 4.36 -14.75 15.01
N GLY A 77 3.20 -14.39 15.53
CA GLY A 77 3.06 -13.19 16.36
C GLY A 77 3.42 -11.91 15.61
N GLY A 78 2.98 -11.79 14.35
CA GLY A 78 3.36 -10.67 13.49
C GLY A 78 3.02 -9.31 14.11
N SER A 79 3.87 -8.30 13.92
CA SER A 79 3.75 -6.96 14.52
C SER A 79 2.42 -6.24 14.26
N GLN A 80 1.72 -6.62 13.20
CA GLN A 80 0.39 -6.07 12.89
C GLN A 80 -0.75 -6.81 13.58
N ILE A 81 -0.46 -7.92 14.24
CA ILE A 81 -1.43 -8.70 15.02
C ILE A 81 -1.35 -8.27 16.48
N CYS A 82 -2.47 -8.13 17.13
CA CYS A 82 -2.56 -7.85 18.55
C CYS A 82 -2.75 -9.16 19.34
N GLU A 83 -2.68 -9.07 20.66
CA GLU A 83 -2.91 -10.18 21.60
C GLU A 83 -4.28 -10.86 21.41
N HIS A 84 -5.27 -10.11 20.91
CA HIS A 84 -6.60 -10.66 20.58
C HIS A 84 -6.63 -11.40 19.23
N GLY A 85 -5.48 -11.68 18.60
CA GLY A 85 -5.37 -12.39 17.32
C GLY A 85 -5.96 -11.65 16.13
N ARG A 86 -6.23 -10.36 16.27
CA ARG A 86 -6.78 -9.49 15.23
C ARG A 86 -5.74 -8.51 14.72
N ARG A 87 -5.98 -7.92 13.54
CA ARG A 87 -5.13 -6.82 13.07
C ARG A 87 -5.24 -5.65 14.04
N ARG A 88 -4.12 -5.18 14.57
CA ARG A 88 -4.03 -4.14 15.60
C ARG A 88 -4.90 -2.91 15.27
N TYR A 89 -4.87 -2.43 14.03
CA TYR A 89 -5.62 -1.25 13.60
C TYR A 89 -7.15 -1.46 13.48
N HIS A 90 -7.61 -2.71 13.46
CA HIS A 90 -9.04 -3.08 13.44
C HIS A 90 -9.52 -3.66 14.80
N CYS A 91 -8.64 -3.81 15.77
CA CYS A 91 -9.04 -4.37 17.06
C CYS A 91 -9.73 -3.30 17.91
N LYS A 92 -10.95 -3.59 18.33
CA LYS A 92 -11.72 -2.71 19.20
C LYS A 92 -11.11 -2.64 20.62
N GLU A 93 -10.72 -3.79 21.15
CA GLU A 93 -10.14 -3.91 22.49
C GLU A 93 -8.79 -3.18 22.61
N CYS A 94 -8.03 -3.12 21.52
CA CYS A 94 -6.75 -2.40 21.47
C CYS A 94 -6.88 -0.91 21.11
N GLY A 95 -8.10 -0.40 20.88
CA GLY A 95 -8.30 0.95 20.40
C GLY A 95 -7.65 1.20 19.02
N GLY A 96 -7.79 0.23 18.09
CA GLY A 96 -7.14 0.30 16.78
C GLY A 96 -7.46 1.59 16.03
N SER A 97 -6.48 2.16 15.32
CA SER A 97 -6.58 3.47 14.67
C SER A 97 -7.76 3.62 13.68
N GLN A 98 -8.27 2.51 13.17
CA GLN A 98 -9.44 2.51 12.28
C GLN A 98 -10.77 2.40 13.04
N ILE A 99 -10.72 2.22 14.35
CA ILE A 99 -11.91 2.19 15.20
C ILE A 99 -12.12 3.61 15.76
N CYS A 100 -13.34 4.07 15.78
CA CYS A 100 -13.72 5.33 16.39
C CYS A 100 -14.20 5.10 17.83
N GLU A 101 -14.41 6.17 18.57
CA GLU A 101 -14.95 6.18 19.95
C GLU A 101 -16.28 5.43 20.07
N HIS A 102 -17.08 5.38 19.00
CA HIS A 102 -18.33 4.61 18.94
C HIS A 102 -18.13 3.11 18.70
N GLY A 103 -16.88 2.60 18.77
CA GLY A 103 -16.56 1.19 18.57
C GLY A 103 -16.78 0.66 17.15
N ARG A 104 -16.96 1.54 16.19
CA ARG A 104 -17.18 1.22 14.77
C ARG A 104 -15.97 1.57 13.90
N GLN A 105 -15.90 1.04 12.70
CA GLN A 105 -14.88 1.47 11.74
C GLN A 105 -15.11 2.95 11.41
N ARG A 106 -14.08 3.77 11.59
CA ARG A 106 -14.13 5.24 11.44
C ARG A 106 -14.77 5.67 10.12
N HIS A 107 -14.40 5.02 9.01
CA HIS A 107 -14.92 5.36 7.68
C HIS A 107 -16.39 4.98 7.44
N GLN A 108 -16.97 4.11 8.31
CA GLN A 108 -18.36 3.67 8.25
C GLN A 108 -19.21 4.21 9.42
N CYS A 109 -18.61 4.96 10.30
CA CYS A 109 -19.37 5.52 11.44
C CYS A 109 -20.13 6.76 10.99
N LYS A 110 -21.45 6.73 11.21
CA LYS A 110 -22.34 7.86 10.91
C LYS A 110 -22.09 9.05 11.83
N GLU A 111 -21.90 8.78 13.10
CA GLU A 111 -21.69 9.81 14.14
C GLU A 111 -20.35 10.55 13.95
N CYS A 112 -19.34 9.86 13.39
CA CYS A 112 -18.02 10.45 13.06
C CYS A 112 -17.96 11.09 11.66
N GLY A 113 -19.04 11.07 10.88
CA GLY A 113 -19.02 11.54 9.50
C GLY A 113 -18.05 10.74 8.62
N GLY A 114 -18.03 9.41 8.78
CA GLY A 114 -17.07 8.53 8.05
C GLY A 114 -17.11 8.73 6.54
N SER A 115 -15.98 8.65 5.88
CA SER A 115 -15.83 8.92 4.44
C SER A 115 -16.73 8.09 3.51
N GLN A 116 -17.19 6.94 3.97
CA GLN A 116 -18.15 6.09 3.23
C GLN A 116 -19.62 6.47 3.50
N ILE A 117 -19.87 7.38 4.42
CA ILE A 117 -21.20 7.87 4.73
C ILE A 117 -21.44 9.15 3.92
N CYS A 118 -22.61 9.27 3.35
CA CYS A 118 -23.05 10.48 2.67
C CYS A 118 -23.82 11.40 3.63
N GLU A 119 -24.12 12.61 3.18
CA GLU A 119 -24.92 13.60 3.90
C GLU A 119 -26.31 13.08 4.32
N HIS A 120 -26.85 12.10 3.57
CA HIS A 120 -28.11 11.42 3.91
C HIS A 120 -27.96 10.33 4.98
N GLY A 121 -26.79 10.20 5.64
CA GLY A 121 -26.51 9.22 6.69
C GLY A 121 -26.50 7.77 6.21
N ARG A 122 -26.37 7.53 4.90
CA ARG A 122 -26.32 6.19 4.28
C ARG A 122 -24.92 5.91 3.70
N GLN A 123 -24.61 4.66 3.46
CA GLN A 123 -23.40 4.33 2.72
C GLN A 123 -23.47 4.95 1.33
N ARG A 124 -22.43 5.69 0.94
CA ARG A 124 -22.35 6.44 -0.32
C ARG A 124 -22.65 5.57 -1.53
N THR A 125 -22.19 4.31 -1.52
CA THR A 125 -22.40 3.32 -2.59
C THR A 125 -23.85 2.81 -2.67
N GLN A 126 -24.60 2.90 -1.57
CA GLN A 126 -25.99 2.42 -1.46
C GLN A 126 -27.02 3.56 -1.41
N CYS A 127 -26.55 4.78 -1.39
CA CYS A 127 -27.45 5.94 -1.39
C CYS A 127 -27.97 6.22 -2.79
N LYS A 128 -29.27 6.09 -2.98
CA LYS A 128 -29.93 6.37 -4.26
C LYS A 128 -29.78 7.83 -4.70
N GLU A 129 -29.76 8.74 -3.75
CA GLU A 129 -29.63 10.19 -3.99
C GLU A 129 -28.18 10.60 -4.35
N CYS A 130 -27.17 9.93 -3.78
CA CYS A 130 -25.76 10.25 -4.03
C CYS A 130 -25.10 9.41 -5.15
N GLY A 131 -25.51 8.18 -5.33
CA GLY A 131 -24.80 7.21 -6.19
C GLY A 131 -25.67 6.40 -7.12
N GLY A 132 -26.99 6.43 -6.93
CA GLY A 132 -27.95 5.67 -7.74
C GLY A 132 -28.21 6.23 -9.15
N ALA A 133 -27.68 7.41 -9.49
CA ALA A 133 -27.99 8.10 -10.73
C ALA A 133 -27.00 7.84 -11.91
N LYS A 134 -26.03 6.94 -11.76
CA LYS A 134 -25.05 6.65 -12.85
C LYS A 134 -25.27 5.36 -13.61
N ALA A 135 -26.34 4.63 -13.36
CA ALA A 135 -26.56 3.33 -14.01
C ALA A 135 -27.76 3.25 -14.97
N LEU A 136 -28.49 4.33 -15.25
CA LEU A 136 -29.63 4.29 -16.20
C LEU A 136 -29.70 5.53 -17.09
N LEU A 137 -28.67 5.87 -17.83
CA LEU A 137 -28.76 6.71 -19.01
C LEU A 137 -27.91 6.10 -20.11
N SER A 138 -28.38 4.98 -20.62
CA SER A 138 -27.97 4.45 -21.92
C SER A 138 -28.98 3.39 -22.32
N LEU A 139 -29.87 3.77 -23.20
CA LEU A 139 -30.75 2.97 -24.07
C LEU A 139 -32.23 3.38 -23.94
N ALA A 140 -32.52 4.56 -24.38
CA ALA A 140 -33.81 4.90 -24.99
C ALA A 140 -33.59 6.14 -25.83
N ASP A 141 -33.19 5.90 -27.08
CA ASP A 141 -33.56 6.67 -28.28
C ASP A 141 -32.71 6.16 -29.44
N LEU A 142 -33.26 5.19 -30.15
CA LEU A 142 -33.23 5.03 -31.61
C LEU A 142 -34.14 3.88 -31.99
#